data_5508a1ce5eeacfdf7915199b256421bd
#
_entry.id   5508a1ce5eeacfdf7915199b256421bd
#
_cell.length_a   1.000
_cell.length_b   1.000
_cell.length_c   1.000
_cell.angle_alpha   90.00
_cell.angle_beta   90.00
_cell.angle_gamma   90.00
#
_symmetry.space_group_name_H-M   'P 1'
#
loop_
_entity.id
_entity.type
_entity.pdbx_description
1 polymer ?
#
loop_
_entity_poly.entity_id
_entity_poly.type
_entity_poly.pdbx_seq_one_letter_code
_entity_poly.pdbx_strand_id
1 'polypeptide(L)'
;VNIGMMCHSSLGGSARVATELAMMLVQRGHKVWIFSKTPPVTQLMRHPNLRLCSLLPIPDDTYDHAVLRTEWSADEQEVFVQKLCAAIRKERIELLHFHYALPFADIAKRVRERLGFVGPKIVGTLHGTDVTKLAKVPSLAKQVGEALGTADVVTTVSHAHARLSQMYLPTLTPPIVIPNFIDVQRFFPSLRRAQNQPLVVLHASNFRAIKQPLVVAKIFLGLQEKLKADVQLQLMGTGPELHSTIDFLKRAGVGDKVKALGFRTDVTGAFQEADLVVIASQYESFSLVALEAMACGTPVLAPAVGGIPEVVKNGDTGALYRPNDIDEAVHQGVGLLSCQRGRERLRWLSALHARDFDAERVIPQYIDIYRHLLAIREPLLASSPIVVESV
;
A
#
# COMPACT_ATOMS: atom_id res chain seq x y z
N VAL A 1 -8.87 17.45 -14.52
CA VAL A 1 -7.41 17.59 -14.38
C VAL A 1 -6.74 16.43 -15.11
N ASN A 2 -5.63 16.73 -15.80
CA ASN A 2 -4.77 15.77 -16.47
C ASN A 2 -3.63 15.38 -15.52
N ILE A 3 -3.60 14.12 -15.09
CA ILE A 3 -2.71 13.65 -14.04
C ILE A 3 -1.76 12.59 -14.60
N GLY A 4 -0.46 12.79 -14.47
CA GLY A 4 0.56 11.75 -14.67
C GLY A 4 0.83 11.04 -13.35
N MET A 5 0.72 9.72 -13.31
CA MET A 5 0.99 8.91 -12.13
C MET A 5 2.16 7.99 -12.38
N MET A 6 3.22 8.09 -11.57
CA MET A 6 4.40 7.23 -11.66
C MET A 6 4.35 6.15 -10.58
N CYS A 7 4.50 4.89 -10.95
CA CYS A 7 4.55 3.77 -10.00
C CYS A 7 5.41 2.62 -10.51
N HIS A 8 5.79 1.74 -9.60
CA HIS A 8 6.40 0.46 -9.96
C HIS A 8 5.38 -0.49 -10.57
N SER A 9 5.87 -1.43 -11.36
CA SER A 9 5.06 -2.50 -11.97
C SER A 9 5.00 -3.79 -11.16
N SER A 10 5.46 -3.76 -9.89
CA SER A 10 5.48 -4.93 -9.01
C SER A 10 4.12 -5.22 -8.37
N LEU A 11 3.95 -6.43 -7.82
CA LEU A 11 2.81 -6.84 -6.99
C LEU A 11 2.80 -6.18 -5.59
N GLY A 12 3.65 -5.19 -5.35
CA GLY A 12 3.76 -4.50 -4.06
C GLY A 12 2.60 -3.57 -3.74
N GLY A 13 2.39 -3.27 -2.46
CA GLY A 13 1.31 -2.41 -1.98
C GLY A 13 1.34 -1.00 -2.60
N SER A 14 2.53 -0.40 -2.81
CA SER A 14 2.65 0.94 -3.42
C SER A 14 2.13 1.01 -4.86
N ALA A 15 2.46 0.00 -5.68
CA ALA A 15 1.96 -0.09 -7.06
C ALA A 15 0.44 -0.28 -7.10
N ARG A 16 -0.08 -1.10 -6.18
CA ARG A 16 -1.51 -1.33 -6.05
C ARG A 16 -2.26 -0.06 -5.63
N VAL A 17 -1.78 0.64 -4.60
CA VAL A 17 -2.38 1.92 -4.18
C VAL A 17 -2.37 2.94 -5.32
N ALA A 18 -1.26 3.07 -6.05
CA ALA A 18 -1.16 3.98 -7.18
C ALA A 18 -2.19 3.66 -8.28
N THR A 19 -2.31 2.38 -8.65
CA THR A 19 -3.24 1.95 -9.71
C THR A 19 -4.70 2.05 -9.29
N GLU A 20 -5.03 1.73 -8.04
CA GLU A 20 -6.38 1.89 -7.48
C GLU A 20 -6.74 3.38 -7.37
N LEU A 21 -5.81 4.25 -6.91
CA LEU A 21 -6.01 5.71 -6.91
C LEU A 21 -6.26 6.23 -8.33
N ALA A 22 -5.48 5.79 -9.31
CA ALA A 22 -5.68 6.17 -10.70
C ALA A 22 -7.08 5.81 -11.22
N MET A 23 -7.56 4.60 -10.94
CA MET A 23 -8.90 4.16 -11.33
C MET A 23 -10.00 5.00 -10.66
N MET A 24 -9.86 5.27 -9.36
CA MET A 24 -10.83 6.09 -8.62
C MET A 24 -10.86 7.56 -9.09
N LEU A 25 -9.72 8.11 -9.48
CA LEU A 25 -9.63 9.46 -10.07
C LEU A 25 -10.31 9.51 -11.44
N VAL A 26 -10.12 8.49 -12.26
CA VAL A 26 -10.76 8.38 -13.59
C VAL A 26 -12.27 8.29 -13.47
N GLN A 27 -12.80 7.52 -12.52
CA GLN A 27 -14.24 7.44 -12.24
C GLN A 27 -14.83 8.79 -11.80
N ARG A 28 -14.00 9.69 -11.23
CA ARG A 28 -14.36 11.05 -10.85
C ARG A 28 -14.12 12.09 -11.96
N GLY A 29 -13.90 11.64 -13.19
CA GLY A 29 -13.80 12.49 -14.37
C GLY A 29 -12.40 13.07 -14.64
N HIS A 30 -11.37 12.67 -13.91
CA HIS A 30 -10.00 13.05 -14.22
C HIS A 30 -9.44 12.19 -15.38
N LYS A 31 -8.45 12.72 -16.12
CA LYS A 31 -7.68 11.94 -17.09
C LYS A 31 -6.35 11.54 -16.45
N VAL A 32 -6.02 10.25 -16.47
CA VAL A 32 -4.84 9.71 -15.80
C VAL A 32 -3.96 8.94 -16.78
N TRP A 33 -2.66 9.24 -16.77
CA TRP A 33 -1.60 8.52 -17.47
C TRP A 33 -0.72 7.82 -16.44
N ILE A 34 -0.69 6.50 -16.45
CA ILE A 34 0.18 5.72 -15.57
C ILE A 34 1.51 5.50 -16.29
N PHE A 35 2.59 5.98 -15.69
CA PHE A 35 3.96 5.82 -16.15
C PHE A 35 4.70 4.80 -15.28
N SER A 36 5.26 3.76 -15.91
CA SER A 36 5.99 2.69 -15.22
C SER A 36 7.10 2.11 -16.11
N LYS A 37 8.04 1.36 -15.53
CA LYS A 37 9.10 0.70 -16.32
C LYS A 37 8.51 -0.38 -17.25
N THR A 38 7.66 -1.23 -16.71
CA THR A 38 6.87 -2.23 -17.41
C THR A 38 5.40 -2.04 -17.05
N PRO A 39 4.42 -2.58 -17.79
CA PRO A 39 3.02 -2.46 -17.41
C PRO A 39 2.77 -2.98 -15.98
N PRO A 40 1.94 -2.27 -15.18
CA PRO A 40 1.55 -2.75 -13.85
C PRO A 40 0.84 -4.10 -13.93
N VAL A 41 1.10 -4.96 -12.95
CA VAL A 41 0.46 -6.30 -12.85
C VAL A 41 -1.00 -6.22 -12.47
N THR A 42 -1.41 -5.14 -11.80
CA THR A 42 -2.80 -4.92 -11.40
C THR A 42 -3.69 -4.86 -12.64
N GLN A 43 -4.76 -5.65 -12.66
CA GLN A 43 -5.77 -5.55 -13.72
C GLN A 43 -6.43 -4.19 -13.67
N LEU A 44 -6.07 -3.33 -14.61
CA LEU A 44 -6.68 -2.03 -14.77
C LEU A 44 -7.94 -2.16 -15.64
N MET A 45 -9.03 -1.55 -15.20
CA MET A 45 -10.23 -1.43 -16.02
C MET A 45 -9.91 -0.63 -17.29
N ARG A 46 -10.42 -1.06 -18.43
CA ARG A 46 -10.36 -0.26 -19.66
C ARG A 46 -11.27 0.96 -19.48
N HIS A 47 -10.69 2.13 -19.55
CA HIS A 47 -11.44 3.39 -19.46
C HIS A 47 -10.85 4.42 -20.44
N PRO A 48 -11.68 5.23 -21.14
CA PRO A 48 -11.19 6.20 -22.13
C PRO A 48 -10.27 7.27 -21.53
N ASN A 49 -10.41 7.57 -20.25
CA ASN A 49 -9.60 8.55 -19.53
C ASN A 49 -8.37 7.93 -18.82
N LEU A 50 -8.11 6.61 -18.97
CA LEU A 50 -6.95 5.93 -18.40
C LEU A 50 -6.02 5.48 -19.52
N ARG A 51 -4.74 5.83 -19.43
CA ARG A 51 -3.71 5.42 -20.37
C ARG A 51 -2.51 4.82 -19.65
N LEU A 52 -1.96 3.74 -20.20
CA LEU A 52 -0.71 3.15 -19.74
C LEU A 52 0.44 3.59 -20.64
N CYS A 53 1.53 4.05 -20.05
CA CYS A 53 2.73 4.53 -20.69
C CYS A 53 3.95 3.82 -20.09
N SER A 54 4.27 2.63 -20.63
CA SER A 54 5.42 1.85 -20.12
C SER A 54 6.67 2.13 -20.94
N LEU A 55 7.83 2.06 -20.27
CA LEU A 55 9.14 2.20 -20.92
C LEU A 55 9.47 0.97 -21.77
N LEU A 56 9.22 -0.20 -21.21
CA LEU A 56 9.42 -1.51 -21.81
C LEU A 56 8.10 -2.22 -22.05
N PRO A 57 8.04 -3.17 -23.00
CA PRO A 57 6.86 -4.00 -23.22
C PRO A 57 6.54 -4.88 -21.98
N ILE A 58 5.47 -5.64 -22.07
CA ILE A 58 5.14 -6.67 -21.08
C ILE A 58 6.30 -7.67 -21.04
N PRO A 59 6.85 -7.94 -19.86
CA PRO A 59 7.92 -8.93 -19.71
C PRO A 59 7.43 -10.32 -20.11
N ASP A 60 8.36 -11.19 -20.45
CA ASP A 60 8.09 -12.61 -20.67
C ASP A 60 7.69 -13.33 -19.36
N ASP A 61 7.30 -14.60 -19.48
CA ASP A 61 6.84 -15.44 -18.36
C ASP A 61 7.92 -15.65 -17.27
N THR A 62 9.17 -15.32 -17.55
CA THR A 62 10.29 -15.43 -16.59
C THR A 62 10.37 -14.23 -15.65
N TYR A 63 9.60 -13.17 -15.88
CA TYR A 63 9.64 -11.95 -15.09
C TYR A 63 8.96 -12.13 -13.73
N ASP A 64 9.76 -12.10 -12.65
CA ASP A 64 9.22 -12.16 -11.29
C ASP A 64 8.63 -10.80 -10.88
N HIS A 65 7.32 -10.73 -10.90
CA HIS A 65 6.54 -9.57 -10.48
C HIS A 65 6.54 -9.32 -8.96
N ALA A 66 6.94 -10.30 -8.16
CA ALA A 66 7.05 -10.14 -6.71
C ALA A 66 8.30 -9.32 -6.32
N VAL A 67 9.28 -9.19 -7.21
CA VAL A 67 10.50 -8.42 -6.98
C VAL A 67 10.28 -6.95 -7.29
N LEU A 68 10.46 -6.11 -6.28
CA LEU A 68 10.46 -4.66 -6.44
C LEU A 68 11.84 -4.21 -6.98
N ARG A 69 11.90 -3.85 -8.25
CA ARG A 69 13.11 -3.34 -8.91
C ARG A 69 13.19 -1.83 -8.80
N THR A 70 13.93 -1.35 -7.83
CA THR A 70 14.16 0.10 -7.59
C THR A 70 15.42 0.62 -8.29
N GLU A 71 16.28 -0.30 -8.76
CA GLU A 71 17.52 0.05 -9.43
C GLU A 71 17.28 0.15 -10.94
N TRP A 72 17.41 1.36 -11.46
CA TRP A 72 17.32 1.68 -12.88
C TRP A 72 18.66 2.24 -13.32
N SER A 73 19.15 1.86 -14.49
CA SER A 73 20.35 2.49 -15.05
C SER A 73 20.13 3.97 -15.33
N ALA A 74 21.21 4.72 -15.43
CA ALA A 74 21.15 6.14 -15.77
C ALA A 74 20.46 6.36 -17.12
N ASP A 75 20.72 5.50 -18.11
CA ASP A 75 20.11 5.55 -19.43
C ASP A 75 18.60 5.27 -19.39
N GLU A 76 18.19 4.26 -18.61
CA GLU A 76 16.75 3.96 -18.43
C GLU A 76 16.02 5.14 -17.82
N GLN A 77 16.60 5.76 -16.79
CA GLN A 77 16.02 6.95 -16.16
C GLN A 77 15.96 8.11 -17.15
N GLU A 78 17.03 8.34 -17.93
CA GLU A 78 17.09 9.40 -18.92
C GLU A 78 16.02 9.24 -20.00
N VAL A 79 15.89 8.05 -20.59
CA VAL A 79 14.85 7.74 -21.59
C VAL A 79 13.46 7.91 -21.00
N PHE A 80 13.27 7.51 -19.73
CA PHE A 80 11.98 7.67 -19.05
C PHE A 80 11.63 9.14 -18.84
N VAL A 81 12.58 9.97 -18.39
CA VAL A 81 12.39 11.41 -18.24
C VAL A 81 12.06 12.08 -19.57
N GLN A 82 12.75 11.72 -20.67
CA GLN A 82 12.45 12.24 -22.01
C GLN A 82 11.02 11.92 -22.46
N LYS A 83 10.61 10.64 -22.34
CA LYS A 83 9.24 10.20 -22.68
C LYS A 83 8.20 10.90 -21.80
N LEU A 84 8.49 11.04 -20.51
CA LEU A 84 7.61 11.71 -19.56
C LEU A 84 7.43 13.19 -19.91
N CYS A 85 8.52 13.92 -20.16
CA CYS A 85 8.46 15.33 -20.58
C CYS A 85 7.69 15.51 -21.91
N ALA A 86 7.89 14.62 -22.88
CA ALA A 86 7.13 14.64 -24.15
C ALA A 86 5.63 14.41 -23.91
N ALA A 87 5.26 13.44 -23.09
CA ALA A 87 3.87 13.17 -22.73
C ALA A 87 3.24 14.34 -21.96
N ILE A 88 3.94 14.94 -21.00
CA ILE A 88 3.47 16.09 -20.25
C ILE A 88 3.10 17.26 -21.17
N ARG A 89 3.95 17.56 -22.14
CA ARG A 89 3.68 18.65 -23.13
C ARG A 89 2.50 18.30 -24.05
N LYS A 90 2.52 17.08 -24.61
CA LYS A 90 1.49 16.61 -25.58
C LYS A 90 0.10 16.54 -24.95
N GLU A 91 0.02 15.91 -23.79
CA GLU A 91 -1.25 15.61 -23.13
C GLU A 91 -1.67 16.72 -22.13
N ARG A 92 -0.85 17.79 -22.01
CA ARG A 92 -1.05 18.90 -21.07
C ARG A 92 -1.27 18.41 -19.64
N ILE A 93 -0.36 17.54 -19.17
CA ILE A 93 -0.41 17.02 -17.81
C ILE A 93 -0.12 18.15 -16.83
N GLU A 94 -1.07 18.44 -15.95
CA GLU A 94 -1.03 19.55 -15.01
C GLU A 94 -0.41 19.14 -13.67
N LEU A 95 -0.50 17.85 -13.31
CA LEU A 95 -0.03 17.30 -12.05
C LEU A 95 0.69 15.98 -12.31
N LEU A 96 1.86 15.81 -11.67
CA LEU A 96 2.65 14.59 -11.67
C LEU A 96 2.69 14.03 -10.26
N HIS A 97 2.10 12.85 -10.04
CA HIS A 97 2.10 12.18 -8.75
C HIS A 97 2.92 10.89 -8.82
N PHE A 98 3.97 10.79 -8.03
CA PHE A 98 4.74 9.56 -7.92
C PHE A 98 4.42 8.81 -6.63
N HIS A 99 4.37 7.48 -6.73
CA HIS A 99 4.24 6.56 -5.61
C HIS A 99 5.55 5.81 -5.43
N TYR A 100 6.19 5.98 -4.29
CA TYR A 100 7.50 5.44 -3.95
C TYR A 100 8.67 6.34 -4.39
N ALA A 101 9.55 6.75 -3.42
CA ALA A 101 10.59 7.74 -3.69
C ALA A 101 11.67 7.26 -4.67
N LEU A 102 12.02 5.96 -4.65
CA LEU A 102 13.09 5.39 -5.48
C LEU A 102 12.54 4.69 -6.74
N PRO A 103 12.91 5.05 -7.96
CA PRO A 103 13.76 6.18 -8.37
C PRO A 103 12.96 7.46 -8.65
N PHE A 104 11.66 7.48 -8.38
CA PHE A 104 10.73 8.47 -8.94
C PHE A 104 10.92 9.89 -8.40
N ALA A 105 11.46 10.07 -7.19
CA ALA A 105 11.76 11.41 -6.69
C ALA A 105 12.83 12.10 -7.56
N ASP A 106 13.93 11.40 -7.91
CA ASP A 106 14.95 11.93 -8.80
C ASP A 106 14.43 12.19 -10.21
N ILE A 107 13.64 11.27 -10.75
CA ILE A 107 12.95 11.43 -12.04
C ILE A 107 12.08 12.70 -12.02
N ALA A 108 11.28 12.91 -10.98
CA ALA A 108 10.42 14.08 -10.84
C ALA A 108 11.24 15.39 -10.74
N LYS A 109 12.34 15.39 -10.00
CA LYS A 109 13.30 16.50 -9.94
C LYS A 109 13.82 16.84 -11.34
N ARG A 110 14.31 15.86 -12.11
CA ARG A 110 14.81 16.06 -13.47
C ARG A 110 13.73 16.55 -14.44
N VAL A 111 12.49 16.14 -14.28
CA VAL A 111 11.33 16.69 -15.02
C VAL A 111 11.14 18.17 -14.67
N ARG A 112 11.19 18.53 -13.38
CA ARG A 112 11.10 19.91 -12.90
C ARG A 112 12.21 20.78 -13.51
N GLU A 113 13.46 20.31 -13.50
CA GLU A 113 14.60 21.01 -14.07
C GLU A 113 14.45 21.27 -15.57
N ARG A 114 13.89 20.31 -16.34
CA ARG A 114 13.70 20.42 -17.79
C ARG A 114 12.50 21.25 -18.23
N LEU A 115 11.45 21.25 -17.44
CA LEU A 115 10.21 21.93 -17.80
C LEU A 115 10.06 23.29 -17.09
N GLY A 116 10.85 23.53 -16.06
CA GLY A 116 10.80 24.80 -15.30
C GLY A 116 9.41 25.07 -14.72
N PHE A 117 9.04 26.34 -14.64
CA PHE A 117 7.76 26.80 -14.08
C PHE A 117 6.53 26.38 -14.88
N VAL A 118 6.69 26.09 -16.18
CA VAL A 118 5.59 25.60 -17.03
C VAL A 118 5.32 24.09 -16.87
N GLY A 119 6.17 23.39 -16.12
CA GLY A 119 6.03 21.98 -15.79
C GLY A 119 4.84 21.68 -14.86
N PRO A 120 4.50 20.41 -14.64
CA PRO A 120 3.40 19.99 -13.77
C PRO A 120 3.68 20.33 -12.31
N LYS A 121 2.64 20.45 -11.48
CA LYS A 121 2.80 20.34 -10.02
C LYS A 121 3.20 18.93 -9.65
N ILE A 122 4.06 18.76 -8.66
CA ILE A 122 4.64 17.47 -8.27
C ILE A 122 4.16 17.08 -6.86
N VAL A 123 3.53 15.92 -6.77
CA VAL A 123 3.16 15.27 -5.51
C VAL A 123 3.92 13.96 -5.39
N GLY A 124 4.42 13.65 -4.21
CA GLY A 124 5.07 12.36 -3.92
C GLY A 124 4.42 11.64 -2.77
N THR A 125 4.17 10.34 -2.88
CA THR A 125 3.69 9.50 -1.76
C THR A 125 4.75 8.49 -1.35
N LEU A 126 5.14 8.53 -0.06
CA LEU A 126 6.07 7.58 0.56
C LEU A 126 5.29 6.36 1.09
N HIS A 127 5.81 5.15 0.80
CA HIS A 127 5.07 3.91 1.06
C HIS A 127 5.71 2.96 2.07
N GLY A 128 6.99 3.11 2.42
CA GLY A 128 7.61 2.25 3.42
C GLY A 128 9.07 1.92 3.12
N THR A 129 9.33 0.92 2.31
CA THR A 129 10.71 0.46 2.04
C THR A 129 11.53 1.48 1.25
N ASP A 130 10.92 2.43 0.60
CA ASP A 130 11.57 3.62 0.03
C ASP A 130 12.28 4.47 1.10
N VAL A 131 11.74 4.53 2.31
CA VAL A 131 12.37 5.22 3.44
C VAL A 131 13.28 4.30 4.24
N THR A 132 12.83 3.08 4.58
CA THR A 132 13.63 2.16 5.40
C THR A 132 14.88 1.62 4.71
N LYS A 133 14.92 1.60 3.39
CA LYS A 133 16.14 1.33 2.62
C LYS A 133 17.14 2.50 2.71
N LEU A 134 16.66 3.74 2.72
CA LEU A 134 17.49 4.94 2.81
C LEU A 134 18.27 5.00 4.13
N ALA A 135 17.67 4.51 5.22
CA ALA A 135 18.34 4.44 6.52
C ALA A 135 19.68 3.71 6.51
N LYS A 136 19.85 2.80 5.55
CA LYS A 136 21.06 1.96 5.43
C LYS A 136 22.16 2.60 4.56
N VAL A 137 21.85 3.67 3.82
CA VAL A 137 22.76 4.30 2.85
C VAL A 137 22.64 5.84 2.93
N PRO A 138 23.42 6.49 3.80
CA PRO A 138 23.28 7.94 4.05
C PRO A 138 23.43 8.82 2.81
N SER A 139 24.31 8.46 1.86
CA SER A 139 24.47 9.19 0.59
C SER A 139 23.20 9.15 -0.26
N LEU A 140 22.52 8.02 -0.30
CA LEU A 140 21.23 7.86 -0.99
C LEU A 140 20.13 8.64 -0.28
N ALA A 141 20.11 8.65 1.05
CA ALA A 141 19.18 9.43 1.84
C ALA A 141 19.29 10.93 1.53
N LYS A 142 20.53 11.46 1.44
CA LYS A 142 20.78 12.86 1.06
C LYS A 142 20.23 13.16 -0.35
N GLN A 143 20.58 12.34 -1.33
CA GLN A 143 20.13 12.53 -2.73
C GLN A 143 18.60 12.52 -2.83
N VAL A 144 17.95 11.54 -2.19
CA VAL A 144 16.48 11.41 -2.21
C VAL A 144 15.83 12.55 -1.43
N GLY A 145 16.40 12.99 -0.30
CA GLY A 145 15.93 14.15 0.45
C GLY A 145 15.94 15.42 -0.38
N GLU A 146 17.02 15.68 -1.11
CA GLU A 146 17.12 16.80 -2.05
C GLU A 146 16.08 16.70 -3.18
N ALA A 147 15.88 15.50 -3.74
CA ALA A 147 14.88 15.27 -4.80
C ALA A 147 13.45 15.49 -4.29
N LEU A 148 13.12 14.98 -3.11
CA LEU A 148 11.82 15.18 -2.46
C LEU A 148 11.56 16.65 -2.13
N GLY A 149 12.60 17.42 -1.77
CA GLY A 149 12.52 18.86 -1.54
C GLY A 149 12.11 19.67 -2.78
N THR A 150 12.17 19.09 -3.99
CA THR A 150 11.68 19.73 -5.22
C THR A 150 10.20 19.44 -5.51
N ALA A 151 9.56 18.53 -4.78
CA ALA A 151 8.13 18.28 -4.88
C ALA A 151 7.33 19.43 -4.23
N ASP A 152 6.16 19.74 -4.78
CA ASP A 152 5.27 20.76 -4.19
C ASP A 152 4.64 20.26 -2.89
N VAL A 153 4.33 18.93 -2.82
CA VAL A 153 3.81 18.25 -1.62
C VAL A 153 4.35 16.83 -1.56
N VAL A 154 4.72 16.41 -0.35
CA VAL A 154 5.00 15.00 -0.04
C VAL A 154 3.93 14.48 0.92
N THR A 155 3.38 13.31 0.61
CA THR A 155 2.42 12.59 1.47
C THR A 155 3.01 11.27 1.95
N THR A 156 2.41 10.69 2.97
CA THR A 156 2.76 9.37 3.49
C THR A 156 1.53 8.67 4.07
N VAL A 157 1.65 7.37 4.31
CA VAL A 157 0.50 6.49 4.58
C VAL A 157 0.14 6.33 6.06
N SER A 158 0.95 6.83 6.99
CA SER A 158 0.69 6.79 8.43
C SER A 158 1.54 7.81 9.20
N HIS A 159 1.11 8.18 10.41
CA HIS A 159 1.90 9.04 11.29
C HIS A 159 3.22 8.40 11.72
N ALA A 160 3.22 7.08 11.96
CA ALA A 160 4.45 6.35 12.24
C ALA A 160 5.45 6.45 11.10
N HIS A 161 4.97 6.34 9.85
CA HIS A 161 5.83 6.45 8.68
C HIS A 161 6.27 7.89 8.41
N ALA A 162 5.45 8.90 8.73
CA ALA A 162 5.84 10.31 8.69
C ALA A 162 7.01 10.59 9.64
N ARG A 163 6.91 10.13 10.90
CA ARG A 163 8.01 10.27 11.88
C ARG A 163 9.29 9.58 11.41
N LEU A 164 9.17 8.36 10.87
CA LEU A 164 10.31 7.62 10.32
C LEU A 164 10.95 8.37 9.15
N SER A 165 10.13 8.93 8.25
CA SER A 165 10.61 9.71 7.10
C SER A 165 11.41 10.93 7.55
N GLN A 166 10.94 11.66 8.53
CA GLN A 166 11.67 12.81 9.08
C GLN A 166 12.98 12.42 9.78
N MET A 167 13.02 11.24 10.44
CA MET A 167 14.24 10.74 11.07
C MET A 167 15.35 10.48 10.04
N TYR A 168 15.01 9.91 8.89
CA TYR A 168 16.00 9.57 7.85
C TYR A 168 16.20 10.67 6.79
N LEU A 169 15.27 11.58 6.69
CA LEU A 169 15.27 12.71 5.74
C LEU A 169 14.99 14.01 6.51
N PRO A 170 15.92 14.47 7.36
CA PRO A 170 15.67 15.58 8.29
C PRO A 170 15.38 16.91 7.60
N THR A 171 15.80 17.08 6.34
CA THR A 171 15.51 18.27 5.53
C THR A 171 14.13 18.24 4.87
N LEU A 172 13.44 17.11 4.93
CA LEU A 172 12.10 16.97 4.37
C LEU A 172 11.08 17.74 5.21
N THR A 173 10.30 18.61 4.57
CA THR A 173 9.08 19.15 5.19
C THR A 173 8.18 18.00 5.65
N PRO A 174 7.57 18.08 6.85
CA PRO A 174 6.74 17.00 7.36
C PRO A 174 5.71 16.53 6.34
N PRO A 175 5.72 15.24 5.95
CA PRO A 175 4.77 14.73 4.96
C PRO A 175 3.34 14.81 5.49
N ILE A 176 2.39 15.15 4.62
CA ILE A 176 0.96 15.08 4.93
C ILE A 176 0.56 13.60 5.01
N VAL A 177 -0.08 13.22 6.12
CA VAL A 177 -0.54 11.84 6.28
C VAL A 177 -1.88 11.67 5.59
N ILE A 178 -1.91 10.80 4.58
CA ILE A 178 -3.12 10.29 3.94
C ILE A 178 -3.05 8.77 4.00
N PRO A 179 -3.92 8.10 4.76
CA PRO A 179 -3.86 6.65 4.90
C PRO A 179 -4.13 5.95 3.56
N ASN A 180 -3.66 4.72 3.43
CA ASN A 180 -4.14 3.88 2.34
C ASN A 180 -5.65 3.63 2.51
N PHE A 181 -6.30 3.27 1.42
CA PHE A 181 -7.74 3.12 1.35
C PHE A 181 -8.14 1.73 0.86
N ILE A 182 -9.42 1.44 1.01
CA ILE A 182 -10.06 0.21 0.54
C ILE A 182 -11.38 0.52 -0.15
N ASP A 183 -11.72 -0.27 -1.16
CA ASP A 183 -13.06 -0.26 -1.74
C ASP A 183 -13.97 -1.21 -0.93
N VAL A 184 -14.81 -0.64 -0.07
CA VAL A 184 -15.72 -1.41 0.77
C VAL A 184 -16.88 -2.07 0.00
N GLN A 185 -17.07 -1.77 -1.28
CA GLN A 185 -18.00 -2.48 -2.15
C GLN A 185 -17.38 -3.77 -2.68
N ARG A 186 -16.07 -3.80 -2.84
CA ARG A 186 -15.31 -4.98 -3.23
C ARG A 186 -14.97 -5.85 -2.01
N PHE A 187 -14.56 -5.24 -0.91
CA PHE A 187 -14.20 -5.92 0.34
C PHE A 187 -15.32 -5.72 1.35
N PHE A 188 -16.06 -6.77 1.62
CA PHE A 188 -17.21 -6.75 2.51
C PHE A 188 -17.34 -8.08 3.27
N PRO A 189 -17.97 -8.09 4.45
CA PRO A 189 -18.19 -9.33 5.17
C PRO A 189 -19.14 -10.28 4.42
N SER A 190 -18.78 -11.56 4.32
CA SER A 190 -19.70 -12.58 3.81
C SER A 190 -20.77 -12.93 4.83
N LEU A 191 -21.82 -13.59 4.35
CA LEU A 191 -22.75 -14.31 5.20
C LEU A 191 -22.01 -15.38 6.02
N ARG A 192 -22.55 -15.70 7.20
CA ARG A 192 -21.93 -16.56 8.22
C ARG A 192 -21.50 -17.90 7.66
N ARG A 193 -20.30 -18.37 8.03
CA ARG A 193 -19.89 -19.77 7.83
C ARG A 193 -20.79 -20.71 8.63
N ALA A 194 -21.00 -21.92 8.11
CA ALA A 194 -21.72 -22.98 8.83
C ALA A 194 -21.03 -23.28 10.17
N GLN A 195 -21.82 -23.54 11.18
CA GLN A 195 -21.31 -24.04 12.47
C GLN A 195 -20.65 -25.40 12.26
N ASN A 196 -19.62 -25.72 13.06
CA ASN A 196 -18.85 -26.97 13.03
C ASN A 196 -17.82 -27.13 11.90
N GLN A 197 -17.34 -26.03 11.29
CA GLN A 197 -16.16 -26.07 10.43
C GLN A 197 -14.89 -25.75 11.24
N PRO A 198 -13.71 -26.25 10.82
CA PRO A 198 -12.43 -25.86 11.41
C PRO A 198 -12.26 -24.34 11.43
N LEU A 199 -11.64 -23.82 12.49
CA LEU A 199 -11.23 -22.41 12.51
C LEU A 199 -10.13 -22.18 11.47
N VAL A 200 -10.23 -21.12 10.70
CA VAL A 200 -9.26 -20.78 9.67
C VAL A 200 -8.40 -19.59 10.10
N VAL A 201 -7.13 -19.85 10.26
CA VAL A 201 -6.09 -18.81 10.40
C VAL A 201 -5.50 -18.55 9.01
N LEU A 202 -5.48 -17.30 8.58
CA LEU A 202 -4.94 -16.90 7.28
C LEU A 202 -3.69 -16.03 7.47
N HIS A 203 -2.64 -16.32 6.71
CA HIS A 203 -1.52 -15.41 6.48
C HIS A 203 -1.43 -15.07 5.00
N ALA A 204 -1.43 -13.78 4.69
CA ALA A 204 -1.32 -13.27 3.32
C ALA A 204 -0.08 -12.39 3.20
N SER A 205 0.87 -12.78 2.33
CA SER A 205 2.08 -11.98 2.11
C SER A 205 2.83 -12.40 0.84
N ASN A 206 3.89 -11.67 0.52
CA ASN A 206 4.87 -12.05 -0.50
C ASN A 206 6.03 -12.88 0.07
N PHE A 207 5.86 -13.51 1.20
CA PHE A 207 6.76 -14.46 1.88
C PHE A 207 8.25 -14.07 1.85
N ARG A 208 8.54 -12.77 2.03
CA ARG A 208 9.91 -12.27 2.22
C ARG A 208 10.27 -12.26 3.70
N ALA A 209 11.57 -12.30 4.04
CA ALA A 209 12.10 -12.33 5.41
C ALA A 209 11.48 -11.25 6.32
N ILE A 210 11.23 -10.05 5.81
CA ILE A 210 10.60 -8.98 6.59
C ILE A 210 9.16 -9.31 7.04
N LYS A 211 8.48 -10.25 6.37
CA LYS A 211 7.11 -10.71 6.72
C LYS A 211 7.11 -11.82 7.76
N GLN A 212 8.28 -12.39 8.07
CA GLN A 212 8.50 -13.42 9.09
C GLN A 212 7.49 -14.59 9.06
N PRO A 213 7.32 -15.29 7.92
CA PRO A 213 6.32 -16.35 7.82
C PRO A 213 6.59 -17.54 8.76
N LEU A 214 7.86 -17.78 9.15
CA LEU A 214 8.19 -18.77 10.18
C LEU A 214 7.67 -18.40 11.58
N VAL A 215 7.56 -17.11 11.90
CA VAL A 215 6.93 -16.66 13.15
C VAL A 215 5.43 -16.93 13.09
N VAL A 216 4.78 -16.71 11.94
CA VAL A 216 3.37 -17.11 11.73
C VAL A 216 3.19 -18.60 11.96
N ALA A 217 4.08 -19.44 11.42
CA ALA A 217 4.04 -20.89 11.63
C ALA A 217 4.14 -21.27 13.11
N LYS A 218 5.04 -20.62 13.87
CA LYS A 218 5.17 -20.86 15.33
C LYS A 218 3.93 -20.39 16.11
N ILE A 219 3.34 -19.24 15.75
CA ILE A 219 2.08 -18.79 16.33
C ILE A 219 0.98 -19.81 16.07
N PHE A 220 0.86 -20.31 14.83
CA PHE A 220 -0.11 -21.34 14.48
C PHE A 220 0.06 -22.62 15.30
N LEU A 221 1.27 -23.11 15.51
CA LEU A 221 1.54 -24.27 16.37
C LEU A 221 1.07 -24.04 17.80
N GLY A 222 1.34 -22.87 18.38
CA GLY A 222 0.86 -22.51 19.71
C GLY A 222 -0.68 -22.39 19.78
N LEU A 223 -1.34 -21.93 18.73
CA LEU A 223 -2.81 -21.91 18.64
C LEU A 223 -3.37 -23.32 18.58
N GLN A 224 -2.76 -24.22 17.79
CA GLN A 224 -3.15 -25.65 17.71
C GLN A 224 -3.06 -26.35 19.06
N GLU A 225 -2.01 -26.06 19.84
CA GLU A 225 -1.81 -26.66 21.16
C GLU A 225 -2.83 -26.16 22.18
N LYS A 226 -3.15 -24.85 22.17
CA LYS A 226 -3.95 -24.21 23.24
C LYS A 226 -5.46 -24.17 22.96
N LEU A 227 -5.88 -24.25 21.69
CA LEU A 227 -7.30 -24.26 21.35
C LEU A 227 -7.86 -25.69 21.35
N LYS A 228 -9.07 -25.88 21.93
CA LYS A 228 -9.80 -27.16 21.90
C LYS A 228 -10.53 -27.42 20.56
N ALA A 229 -10.41 -26.51 19.61
CA ALA A 229 -11.04 -26.57 18.29
C ALA A 229 -10.03 -27.04 17.23
N ASP A 230 -10.51 -27.65 16.16
CA ASP A 230 -9.69 -27.88 14.97
C ASP A 230 -9.37 -26.56 14.28
N VAL A 231 -8.10 -26.32 14.00
CA VAL A 231 -7.59 -25.07 13.40
C VAL A 231 -6.81 -25.39 12.13
N GLN A 232 -7.07 -24.69 11.05
CA GLN A 232 -6.34 -24.80 9.78
C GLN A 232 -5.58 -23.52 9.49
N LEU A 233 -4.39 -23.63 8.88
CA LEU A 233 -3.61 -22.51 8.40
C LEU A 233 -3.72 -22.42 6.88
N GLN A 234 -4.11 -21.25 6.39
CA GLN A 234 -4.07 -20.92 4.98
C GLN A 234 -2.90 -19.92 4.73
N LEU A 235 -2.06 -20.23 3.75
CA LEU A 235 -0.94 -19.41 3.33
C LEU A 235 -1.23 -18.86 1.93
N MET A 236 -1.50 -17.55 1.82
CA MET A 236 -1.87 -16.88 0.57
C MET A 236 -0.74 -15.99 0.08
N GLY A 237 -0.33 -16.19 -1.16
CA GLY A 237 0.74 -15.48 -1.83
C GLY A 237 1.90 -16.40 -2.23
N THR A 238 2.99 -15.80 -2.70
CA THR A 238 4.20 -16.49 -3.14
C THR A 238 5.43 -15.72 -2.67
N GLY A 239 6.57 -16.38 -2.59
CA GLY A 239 7.84 -15.75 -2.24
C GLY A 239 8.87 -16.70 -1.68
N PRO A 240 10.08 -16.20 -1.41
CA PRO A 240 11.24 -17.07 -1.14
C PRO A 240 11.10 -17.93 0.11
N GLU A 241 10.38 -17.49 1.13
CA GLU A 241 10.26 -18.23 2.40
C GLU A 241 9.00 -19.10 2.50
N LEU A 242 8.19 -19.21 1.43
CA LEU A 242 6.95 -20.02 1.48
C LEU A 242 7.28 -21.51 1.66
N HIS A 243 8.19 -22.07 0.85
CA HIS A 243 8.52 -23.49 0.91
C HIS A 243 9.13 -23.87 2.24
N SER A 244 10.11 -23.10 2.73
CA SER A 244 10.73 -23.36 4.04
C SER A 244 9.74 -23.31 5.20
N THR A 245 8.74 -22.43 5.11
CA THR A 245 7.64 -22.34 6.09
C THR A 245 6.75 -23.59 6.07
N ILE A 246 6.37 -24.06 4.88
CA ILE A 246 5.58 -25.29 4.72
C ILE A 246 6.36 -26.51 5.22
N ASP A 247 7.63 -26.62 4.88
CA ASP A 247 8.49 -27.74 5.32
C ASP A 247 8.71 -27.74 6.84
N PHE A 248 8.78 -26.56 7.46
CA PHE A 248 8.79 -26.44 8.93
C PHE A 248 7.52 -27.02 9.55
N LEU A 249 6.34 -26.66 9.03
CA LEU A 249 5.04 -27.14 9.53
C LEU A 249 4.82 -28.65 9.28
N LYS A 250 5.29 -29.17 8.15
CA LYS A 250 5.29 -30.62 7.90
C LYS A 250 6.15 -31.39 8.90
N ARG A 251 7.36 -30.90 9.19
CA ARG A 251 8.25 -31.51 10.20
C ARG A 251 7.67 -31.43 11.61
N ALA A 252 6.86 -30.41 11.89
CA ALA A 252 6.12 -30.30 13.15
C ALA A 252 4.87 -31.21 13.23
N GLY A 253 4.57 -32.02 12.20
CA GLY A 253 3.47 -32.98 12.19
C GLY A 253 2.09 -32.39 11.90
N VAL A 254 2.00 -31.14 11.42
CA VAL A 254 0.73 -30.45 11.14
C VAL A 254 0.53 -30.13 9.65
N GLY A 255 1.26 -30.80 8.76
CA GLY A 255 1.22 -30.53 7.33
C GLY A 255 -0.15 -30.70 6.68
N ASP A 256 -0.97 -31.60 7.17
CA ASP A 256 -2.34 -31.88 6.75
C ASP A 256 -3.31 -30.73 7.10
N LYS A 257 -2.96 -29.89 8.07
CA LYS A 257 -3.73 -28.70 8.50
C LYS A 257 -3.30 -27.42 7.78
N VAL A 258 -2.36 -27.50 6.85
CA VAL A 258 -1.80 -26.35 6.13
C VAL A 258 -2.18 -26.37 4.66
N LYS A 259 -2.82 -25.31 4.19
CA LYS A 259 -3.21 -25.14 2.79
C LYS A 259 -2.49 -23.95 2.19
N ALA A 260 -1.62 -24.18 1.21
CA ALA A 260 -1.03 -23.13 0.39
C ALA A 260 -2.01 -22.73 -0.72
N LEU A 261 -2.46 -21.47 -0.71
CA LEU A 261 -3.42 -20.94 -1.69
C LEU A 261 -2.72 -20.38 -2.94
N GLY A 262 -1.39 -20.17 -2.88
CA GLY A 262 -0.63 -19.51 -3.94
C GLY A 262 -1.02 -18.04 -4.12
N PHE A 263 -0.58 -17.46 -5.23
CA PHE A 263 -0.96 -16.11 -5.62
C PHE A 263 -2.41 -16.08 -6.09
N ARG A 264 -3.14 -15.06 -5.63
CA ARG A 264 -4.54 -14.85 -6.03
C ARG A 264 -4.77 -13.41 -6.45
N THR A 265 -5.50 -13.22 -7.53
CA THR A 265 -5.98 -11.90 -8.00
C THR A 265 -7.20 -11.43 -7.23
N ASP A 266 -8.12 -12.36 -6.90
CA ASP A 266 -9.21 -12.12 -5.96
C ASP A 266 -8.88 -12.76 -4.62
N VAL A 267 -8.72 -11.91 -3.61
CA VAL A 267 -8.35 -12.28 -2.24
C VAL A 267 -9.54 -12.22 -1.28
N THR A 268 -10.66 -11.64 -1.72
CA THR A 268 -11.82 -11.33 -0.87
C THR A 268 -12.38 -12.60 -0.23
N GLY A 269 -12.58 -13.66 -1.01
CA GLY A 269 -13.11 -14.92 -0.49
C GLY A 269 -12.24 -15.54 0.61
N ALA A 270 -10.91 -15.49 0.47
CA ALA A 270 -10.00 -16.01 1.47
C ALA A 270 -10.08 -15.23 2.80
N PHE A 271 -10.18 -13.90 2.73
CA PHE A 271 -10.40 -13.08 3.93
C PHE A 271 -11.77 -13.34 4.55
N GLN A 272 -12.82 -13.47 3.74
CA GLN A 272 -14.18 -13.76 4.22
C GLN A 272 -14.28 -15.11 4.94
N GLU A 273 -13.53 -16.12 4.47
CA GLU A 273 -13.48 -17.45 5.06
C GLU A 273 -12.64 -17.53 6.33
N ALA A 274 -11.70 -16.64 6.55
CA ALA A 274 -10.83 -16.65 7.70
C ALA A 274 -11.56 -16.24 8.99
N ASP A 275 -11.18 -16.88 10.10
CA ASP A 275 -11.59 -16.50 11.46
C ASP A 275 -10.59 -15.54 12.09
N LEU A 276 -9.33 -15.56 11.63
CA LEU A 276 -8.25 -14.72 12.08
C LEU A 276 -7.20 -14.52 10.98
N VAL A 277 -6.77 -13.29 10.76
CA VAL A 277 -5.58 -13.02 9.95
C VAL A 277 -4.40 -12.77 10.86
N VAL A 278 -3.28 -13.50 10.64
CA VAL A 278 -2.04 -13.34 11.40
C VAL A 278 -0.99 -12.63 10.56
N ILE A 279 -0.49 -11.52 11.09
CA ILE A 279 0.63 -10.75 10.56
C ILE A 279 1.79 -10.87 11.56
N ALA A 280 3.02 -11.05 11.05
CA ALA A 280 4.22 -11.12 11.89
C ALA A 280 5.36 -10.23 11.37
N SER A 281 5.05 -9.26 10.54
CA SER A 281 6.05 -8.40 9.89
C SER A 281 6.93 -7.67 10.89
N GLN A 282 8.22 -7.55 10.59
CA GLN A 282 9.17 -6.73 11.37
C GLN A 282 8.85 -5.23 11.28
N TYR A 283 8.29 -4.81 10.15
CA TYR A 283 7.86 -3.45 9.89
C TYR A 283 6.75 -3.42 8.84
N GLU A 284 5.77 -2.57 9.08
CA GLU A 284 4.71 -2.18 8.13
C GLU A 284 4.53 -0.67 8.19
N SER A 285 4.51 0.00 7.04
CA SER A 285 4.18 1.42 7.00
C SER A 285 2.70 1.70 7.25
N PHE A 286 1.82 0.73 6.91
CA PHE A 286 0.37 0.81 7.07
C PHE A 286 -0.26 -0.58 7.30
N SER A 287 -0.12 -1.49 6.37
CA SER A 287 -0.69 -2.83 6.23
C SER A 287 -2.04 -2.89 5.52
N LEU A 288 -2.00 -2.97 4.19
CA LEU A 288 -3.20 -3.23 3.36
C LEU A 288 -3.85 -4.57 3.71
N VAL A 289 -3.05 -5.60 4.04
CA VAL A 289 -3.55 -6.92 4.43
C VAL A 289 -4.44 -6.83 5.68
N ALA A 290 -4.05 -6.02 6.67
CA ALA A 290 -4.88 -5.80 7.86
C ALA A 290 -6.20 -5.10 7.48
N LEU A 291 -6.13 -4.07 6.64
CA LEU A 291 -7.31 -3.33 6.21
C LEU A 291 -8.28 -4.21 5.39
N GLU A 292 -7.77 -5.03 4.47
CA GLU A 292 -8.55 -5.97 3.66
C GLU A 292 -9.24 -7.03 4.52
N ALA A 293 -8.51 -7.61 5.47
CA ALA A 293 -9.06 -8.55 6.43
C ALA A 293 -10.21 -7.92 7.22
N MET A 294 -9.99 -6.74 7.80
CA MET A 294 -11.00 -6.03 8.58
C MET A 294 -12.22 -5.66 7.73
N ALA A 295 -12.04 -5.20 6.49
CA ALA A 295 -13.14 -4.88 5.59
C ALA A 295 -14.00 -6.12 5.28
N CYS A 296 -13.38 -7.30 5.19
CA CYS A 296 -14.09 -8.59 5.07
C CYS A 296 -14.66 -9.10 6.42
N GLY A 297 -14.53 -8.33 7.49
CA GLY A 297 -15.01 -8.69 8.82
C GLY A 297 -14.08 -9.66 9.55
N THR A 298 -12.84 -9.82 9.15
CA THR A 298 -11.92 -10.76 9.77
C THR A 298 -10.98 -10.03 10.71
N PRO A 299 -10.95 -10.37 12.02
CA PRO A 299 -10.07 -9.75 12.99
C PRO A 299 -8.61 -10.06 12.69
N VAL A 300 -7.72 -9.18 13.12
CA VAL A 300 -6.29 -9.24 12.84
C VAL A 300 -5.49 -9.42 14.12
N LEU A 301 -4.54 -10.37 14.11
CA LEU A 301 -3.49 -10.51 15.12
C LEU A 301 -2.17 -10.03 14.50
N ALA A 302 -1.59 -8.97 15.04
CA ALA A 302 -0.43 -8.34 14.44
C ALA A 302 0.55 -7.76 15.49
N PRO A 303 1.86 -7.64 15.16
CA PRO A 303 2.80 -6.96 16.03
C PRO A 303 2.54 -5.45 16.07
N ALA A 304 2.78 -4.81 17.21
CA ALA A 304 2.67 -3.36 17.38
C ALA A 304 3.85 -2.62 16.72
N VAL A 305 3.98 -2.69 15.39
CA VAL A 305 5.08 -2.09 14.63
C VAL A 305 4.58 -1.10 13.56
N GLY A 306 5.35 -0.04 13.34
CA GLY A 306 5.08 0.95 12.29
C GLY A 306 3.68 1.51 12.34
N GLY A 307 2.96 1.48 11.21
CA GLY A 307 1.59 1.97 11.07
C GLY A 307 0.50 0.97 11.48
N ILE A 308 0.84 -0.28 11.85
CA ILE A 308 -0.19 -1.28 12.25
C ILE A 308 -1.09 -0.76 13.39
N PRO A 309 -0.58 -0.12 14.46
CA PRO A 309 -1.43 0.39 15.54
C PRO A 309 -2.38 1.53 15.12
N GLU A 310 -2.15 2.14 13.96
CA GLU A 310 -3.05 3.16 13.40
C GLU A 310 -4.21 2.53 12.61
N VAL A 311 -4.04 1.27 12.17
CA VAL A 311 -5.02 0.50 11.40
C VAL A 311 -5.81 -0.46 12.26
N VAL A 312 -5.13 -1.22 13.14
CA VAL A 312 -5.74 -2.24 14.00
C VAL A 312 -6.00 -1.66 15.39
N LYS A 313 -7.25 -1.60 15.81
CA LYS A 313 -7.66 -1.22 17.16
C LYS A 313 -7.62 -2.42 18.10
N ASN A 314 -6.69 -2.39 19.04
CA ASN A 314 -6.51 -3.48 20.00
C ASN A 314 -7.77 -3.71 20.84
N GLY A 315 -8.29 -4.95 20.84
CA GLY A 315 -9.52 -5.37 21.53
C GLY A 315 -10.83 -5.15 20.74
N ASP A 316 -10.83 -4.31 19.70
CA ASP A 316 -12.02 -4.01 18.89
C ASP A 316 -11.98 -4.62 17.49
N THR A 317 -10.86 -4.53 16.79
CA THR A 317 -10.73 -5.07 15.42
C THR A 317 -9.71 -6.20 15.32
N GLY A 318 -9.12 -6.58 16.44
CA GLY A 318 -8.08 -7.59 16.53
C GLY A 318 -7.29 -7.44 17.81
N ALA A 319 -6.08 -8.00 17.83
CA ALA A 319 -5.14 -7.84 18.95
C ALA A 319 -3.74 -7.47 18.43
N LEU A 320 -3.08 -6.62 19.21
CA LEU A 320 -1.70 -6.25 19.01
C LEU A 320 -0.82 -6.96 20.03
N TYR A 321 0.34 -7.46 19.58
CA TYR A 321 1.32 -8.09 20.43
C TYR A 321 2.70 -7.40 20.29
N ARG A 322 3.57 -7.57 21.28
CA ARG A 322 4.93 -7.04 21.25
C ARG A 322 5.75 -7.74 20.16
N PRO A 323 6.51 -6.98 19.34
CA PRO A 323 7.34 -7.59 18.30
C PRO A 323 8.20 -8.74 18.83
N ASN A 324 8.22 -9.85 18.11
CA ASN A 324 8.95 -11.09 18.45
C ASN A 324 8.44 -11.85 19.70
N ASP A 325 7.38 -11.43 20.34
CA ASP A 325 6.77 -12.14 21.49
C ASP A 325 5.71 -13.13 20.98
N ILE A 326 6.15 -14.35 20.69
CA ILE A 326 5.29 -15.41 20.14
C ILE A 326 4.28 -15.87 21.21
N ASP A 327 4.68 -15.92 22.48
CA ASP A 327 3.81 -16.37 23.57
C ASP A 327 2.66 -15.38 23.78
N GLU A 328 2.94 -14.07 23.75
CA GLU A 328 1.90 -13.05 23.78
C GLU A 328 0.98 -13.16 22.54
N ALA A 329 1.55 -13.34 21.34
CA ALA A 329 0.76 -13.51 20.12
C ALA A 329 -0.18 -14.72 20.22
N VAL A 330 0.30 -15.86 20.71
CA VAL A 330 -0.51 -17.05 20.95
C VAL A 330 -1.62 -16.78 21.97
N HIS A 331 -1.27 -16.15 23.10
CA HIS A 331 -2.24 -15.80 24.15
C HIS A 331 -3.38 -14.92 23.60
N GLN A 332 -3.03 -13.85 22.88
CA GLN A 332 -3.99 -12.96 22.24
C GLN A 332 -4.82 -13.69 21.17
N GLY A 333 -4.19 -14.51 20.33
CA GLY A 333 -4.86 -15.28 19.29
C GLY A 333 -5.88 -16.27 19.85
N VAL A 334 -5.55 -16.96 20.96
CA VAL A 334 -6.48 -17.80 21.71
C VAL A 334 -7.67 -16.98 22.21
N GLY A 335 -7.43 -15.79 22.79
CA GLY A 335 -8.48 -14.89 23.24
C GLY A 335 -9.45 -14.50 22.10
N LEU A 336 -8.91 -14.17 20.91
CA LEU A 336 -9.71 -13.82 19.74
C LEU A 336 -10.56 -15.00 19.20
N LEU A 337 -10.07 -16.24 19.30
CA LEU A 337 -10.70 -17.42 18.68
C LEU A 337 -11.59 -18.24 19.61
N SER A 338 -11.40 -18.15 20.94
CA SER A 338 -12.04 -19.07 21.91
C SER A 338 -13.57 -18.90 22.01
N CYS A 339 -14.10 -17.69 21.80
CA CYS A 339 -15.52 -17.41 22.01
C CYS A 339 -16.24 -17.05 20.69
N GLN A 340 -17.26 -17.80 20.31
CA GLN A 340 -18.02 -17.55 19.09
C GLN A 340 -18.66 -16.15 19.09
N ARG A 341 -19.33 -15.75 20.15
CA ARG A 341 -19.93 -14.41 20.26
C ARG A 341 -18.87 -13.31 20.18
N GLY A 342 -17.68 -13.57 20.76
CA GLY A 342 -16.54 -12.65 20.65
C GLY A 342 -16.09 -12.49 19.19
N ARG A 343 -15.93 -13.59 18.45
CA ARG A 343 -15.57 -13.54 17.02
C ARG A 343 -16.62 -12.77 16.19
N GLU A 344 -17.91 -13.00 16.45
CA GLU A 344 -19.00 -12.30 15.75
C GLU A 344 -18.98 -10.79 16.02
N ARG A 345 -18.75 -10.39 17.28
CA ARG A 345 -18.58 -8.99 17.65
C ARG A 345 -17.36 -8.36 16.93
N LEU A 346 -16.23 -9.03 16.94
CA LEU A 346 -15.01 -8.57 16.28
C LEU A 346 -15.20 -8.45 14.76
N ARG A 347 -15.86 -9.40 14.12
CA ARG A 347 -16.18 -9.33 12.67
C ARG A 347 -16.93 -8.04 12.32
N TRP A 348 -17.95 -7.73 13.11
CA TRP A 348 -18.77 -6.55 12.88
C TRP A 348 -17.98 -5.26 13.13
N LEU A 349 -17.23 -5.17 14.24
CA LEU A 349 -16.41 -4.01 14.58
C LEU A 349 -15.27 -3.79 13.58
N SER A 350 -14.64 -4.87 13.09
CA SER A 350 -13.61 -4.81 12.05
C SER A 350 -14.14 -4.21 10.76
N ALA A 351 -15.28 -4.70 10.27
CA ALA A 351 -15.90 -4.20 9.07
C ALA A 351 -16.37 -2.75 9.20
N LEU A 352 -16.89 -2.38 10.37
CA LEU A 352 -17.30 -1.01 10.64
C LEU A 352 -16.10 -0.06 10.65
N HIS A 353 -15.02 -0.43 11.34
CA HIS A 353 -13.81 0.40 11.39
C HIS A 353 -13.11 0.54 10.03
N ALA A 354 -13.12 -0.52 9.21
CA ALA A 354 -12.54 -0.45 7.86
C ALA A 354 -13.18 0.65 6.99
N ARG A 355 -14.43 1.05 7.27
CA ARG A 355 -15.10 2.16 6.56
C ARG A 355 -14.48 3.53 6.83
N ASP A 356 -13.68 3.67 7.88
CA ASP A 356 -12.92 4.90 8.11
C ASP A 356 -11.84 5.11 7.03
N PHE A 357 -11.43 4.01 6.38
CA PHE A 357 -10.46 3.97 5.28
C PHE A 357 -11.12 3.75 3.91
N ASP A 358 -12.44 3.94 3.79
CA ASP A 358 -13.13 3.80 2.52
C ASP A 358 -12.54 4.78 1.48
N ALA A 359 -12.39 4.31 0.24
CA ALA A 359 -11.94 5.10 -0.88
C ALA A 359 -12.76 6.40 -1.05
N GLU A 360 -14.09 6.35 -0.76
CA GLU A 360 -14.95 7.52 -0.83
C GLU A 360 -14.61 8.60 0.22
N ARG A 361 -13.92 8.24 1.31
CA ARG A 361 -13.44 9.17 2.35
C ARG A 361 -12.00 9.61 2.15
N VAL A 362 -11.16 8.73 1.63
CA VAL A 362 -9.71 9.01 1.53
C VAL A 362 -9.34 9.70 0.22
N ILE A 363 -9.92 9.29 -0.92
CA ILE A 363 -9.60 9.88 -2.22
C ILE A 363 -9.86 11.40 -2.29
N PRO A 364 -10.93 11.95 -1.70
CA PRO A 364 -11.13 13.41 -1.64
C PRO A 364 -9.93 14.16 -1.06
N GLN A 365 -9.19 13.61 -0.09
CA GLN A 365 -8.00 14.26 0.49
C GLN A 365 -6.89 14.47 -0.55
N TYR A 366 -6.68 13.53 -1.45
CA TYR A 366 -5.75 13.70 -2.59
C TYR A 366 -6.27 14.76 -3.56
N ILE A 367 -7.57 14.73 -3.88
CA ILE A 367 -8.19 15.69 -4.80
C ILE A 367 -8.08 17.12 -4.25
N ASP A 368 -8.24 17.30 -2.95
CA ASP A 368 -8.12 18.61 -2.30
C ASP A 368 -6.69 19.14 -2.37
N ILE A 369 -5.67 18.28 -2.16
CA ILE A 369 -4.26 18.65 -2.41
C ILE A 369 -4.07 19.09 -3.87
N TYR A 370 -4.59 18.31 -4.83
CA TYR A 370 -4.44 18.61 -6.25
C TYR A 370 -5.09 19.95 -6.61
N ARG A 371 -6.31 20.21 -6.13
CA ARG A 371 -7.03 21.47 -6.35
C ARG A 371 -6.26 22.64 -5.77
N HIS A 372 -5.78 22.51 -4.54
CA HIS A 372 -5.00 23.56 -3.88
C HIS A 372 -3.73 23.90 -4.66
N LEU A 373 -2.99 22.92 -5.09
CA LEU A 373 -1.76 23.11 -5.87
C LEU A 373 -2.03 23.75 -7.24
N LEU A 374 -3.14 23.42 -7.89
CA LEU A 374 -3.49 23.96 -9.19
C LEU A 374 -4.08 25.37 -9.08
N ALA A 375 -4.82 25.69 -8.02
CA ALA A 375 -5.33 27.05 -7.77
C ALA A 375 -4.20 28.09 -7.57
N ILE A 376 -3.07 27.68 -6.96
CA ILE A 376 -1.89 28.55 -6.81
C ILE A 376 -1.24 28.90 -8.18
N ARG A 377 -1.62 28.18 -9.25
CA ARG A 377 -1.10 28.45 -10.62
C ARG A 377 -1.80 29.60 -11.34
N GLU A 378 -3.00 30.00 -10.92
CA GLU A 378 -3.60 31.20 -11.50
C GLU A 378 -2.80 32.41 -11.02
N PRO A 379 -1.98 33.07 -11.87
CA PRO A 379 -1.52 34.41 -11.55
C PRO A 379 -2.80 35.22 -11.38
N LEU A 380 -2.86 36.05 -10.35
CA LEU A 380 -3.78 37.15 -10.28
C LEU A 380 -3.69 37.85 -11.64
N LEU A 381 -4.53 37.46 -12.58
CA LEU A 381 -4.76 38.24 -13.79
C LEU A 381 -5.19 39.58 -13.29
N ALA A 382 -4.32 40.54 -13.54
CA ALA A 382 -4.41 41.94 -13.19
C ALA A 382 -5.87 42.38 -13.15
N SER A 383 -6.30 42.81 -11.99
CA SER A 383 -7.41 43.76 -11.87
C SER A 383 -7.17 44.81 -12.92
N SER A 384 -8.00 44.86 -13.94
CA SER A 384 -8.02 45.95 -14.91
C SER A 384 -7.98 47.30 -14.15
N PRO A 385 -7.12 48.23 -14.55
CA PRO A 385 -7.11 49.53 -13.89
C PRO A 385 -8.51 50.14 -14.02
N ILE A 386 -9.10 50.48 -12.88
CA ILE A 386 -10.31 51.28 -12.84
C ILE A 386 -9.93 52.62 -13.47
N VAL A 387 -10.43 52.84 -14.70
CA VAL A 387 -10.37 54.16 -15.32
C VAL A 387 -11.35 55.02 -14.53
N VAL A 388 -10.82 55.86 -13.64
CA VAL A 388 -11.59 56.93 -13.04
C VAL A 388 -11.69 58.02 -14.09
N GLU A 389 -12.84 58.07 -14.80
CA GLU A 389 -13.21 59.28 -15.57
C GLU A 389 -13.52 60.39 -14.58
N SER A 390 -12.69 61.42 -14.59
CA SER A 390 -12.95 62.70 -13.91
C SER A 390 -13.98 63.48 -14.71
N VAL A 391 -15.09 63.80 -14.08
CA VAL A 391 -16.01 64.86 -14.48
C VAL A 391 -15.62 66.14 -13.76
#